data_0571e55267d8b3136fe3f63440138bc9
#
_entry.id   0571e55267d8b3136fe3f63440138bc9
#
_cell.length_a   1.000
_cell.length_b   1.000
_cell.length_c   1.000
_cell.angle_alpha   90.00
_cell.angle_beta   90.00
_cell.angle_gamma   90.00
#
_symmetry.space_group_name_H-M   'P 1'
#
loop_
_entity.id
_entity.type
_entity.pdbx_description
1 polymer ?
#
loop_
_entity_poly.entity_id
_entity_poly.type
_entity_poly.pdbx_seq_one_letter_code
_entity_poly.pdbx_strand_id
1 'polypeptide(L)'
;MNNNKTLSINEIFLLAIKKHQQNKTDVAQKLYSQVLKINQNHVDAHNNLGVIFKNLGENEKAIDCYEKAIAINPNYVNAHNNLGLVFKNLGENEKAIDCYEKAIAINPNYVDAYNNLGIIFDKLGQNQKAIDCYEKAITINPNHSNAHNNLGVILKKIGQNQKAIDCYEKAIAINPNYVNTHNNLGIIFDELGKNQKAKDCFERAIKLNPNYTESYWNFHGLSANIDEALLILKQLYAIDNKHTKAKIMIAALEGYKGNLSKFNEIILSDSKHPITRSIKWVFSLPKLPNIFFNRWLFFNAVIKLTDTTRPFYEFGVWNGVSFQYLINTFKKGFGFDTFSGLPEDWHHEPKGSYSSYQGVPKIEGGEFIVGKFEDTLQGFFATERPKASLINFDADLYSSTLCALNYSNKVIDEKTILIFDEFLNNDNWEEDEYKALNEFCDKVGCSYDVIAISIFTKQVAVKLK
;
A
#
# COMPACT_ATOMS: atom_id res chain seq x y z
N MET A 1 -27.28 -58.79 -20.62
CA MET A 1 -28.16 -57.93 -19.78
C MET A 1 -27.30 -56.81 -19.17
N ASN A 2 -27.27 -55.65 -19.83
CA ASN A 2 -26.58 -54.47 -19.26
C ASN A 2 -27.47 -53.92 -18.13
N ASN A 3 -27.05 -54.19 -16.90
CA ASN A 3 -27.59 -53.50 -15.73
C ASN A 3 -27.13 -52.04 -15.79
N ASN A 4 -27.85 -51.21 -16.54
CA ASN A 4 -27.74 -49.76 -16.39
C ASN A 4 -28.38 -49.39 -15.01
N LYS A 5 -27.56 -49.49 -13.97
CA LYS A 5 -27.94 -49.02 -12.63
C LYS A 5 -28.12 -47.50 -12.73
N THR A 6 -29.38 -47.04 -12.80
CA THR A 6 -29.70 -45.64 -12.75
C THR A 6 -29.22 -45.09 -11.39
N LEU A 7 -28.24 -44.19 -11.42
CA LEU A 7 -27.73 -43.58 -10.20
C LEU A 7 -28.85 -42.83 -9.45
N SER A 8 -28.91 -42.99 -8.16
CA SER A 8 -29.79 -42.18 -7.31
C SER A 8 -29.38 -40.70 -7.33
N ILE A 9 -30.29 -39.83 -6.96
CA ILE A 9 -30.02 -38.37 -6.84
C ILE A 9 -28.79 -38.09 -5.99
N ASN A 10 -28.62 -38.79 -4.85
CA ASN A 10 -27.48 -38.65 -3.96
C ASN A 10 -26.17 -39.11 -4.60
N GLU A 11 -26.20 -40.22 -5.37
CA GLU A 11 -25.03 -40.71 -6.08
C GLU A 11 -24.60 -39.72 -7.18
N ILE A 12 -25.54 -39.13 -7.91
CA ILE A 12 -25.26 -38.09 -8.92
C ILE A 12 -24.68 -36.85 -8.26
N PHE A 13 -25.26 -36.41 -7.13
CA PHE A 13 -24.76 -35.23 -6.39
C PHE A 13 -23.35 -35.44 -5.83
N LEU A 14 -23.06 -36.58 -5.21
CA LEU A 14 -21.72 -36.93 -4.72
C LEU A 14 -20.70 -37.03 -5.87
N LEU A 15 -21.11 -37.58 -7.02
CA LEU A 15 -20.27 -37.59 -8.21
C LEU A 15 -19.98 -36.18 -8.72
N ALA A 16 -20.98 -35.27 -8.69
CA ALA A 16 -20.80 -33.87 -9.05
C ALA A 16 -19.78 -33.18 -8.16
N ILE A 17 -19.85 -33.34 -6.83
CA ILE A 17 -18.87 -32.84 -5.88
C ILE A 17 -17.47 -33.36 -6.20
N LYS A 18 -17.33 -34.68 -6.39
CA LYS A 18 -16.03 -35.29 -6.74
C LYS A 18 -15.45 -34.73 -8.03
N LYS A 19 -16.29 -34.49 -9.06
CA LYS A 19 -15.83 -33.90 -10.33
C LYS A 19 -15.44 -32.43 -10.15
N HIS A 20 -16.18 -31.68 -9.34
CA HIS A 20 -15.87 -30.30 -9.00
C HIS A 20 -14.51 -30.19 -8.28
N GLN A 21 -14.27 -31.04 -7.27
CA GLN A 21 -12.99 -31.13 -6.56
C GLN A 21 -11.80 -31.53 -7.48
N GLN A 22 -12.07 -32.26 -8.56
CA GLN A 22 -11.10 -32.64 -9.59
C GLN A 22 -10.90 -31.56 -10.66
N ASN A 23 -11.45 -30.35 -10.50
CA ASN A 23 -11.48 -29.26 -11.49
C ASN A 23 -12.11 -29.66 -12.85
N LYS A 24 -12.93 -30.71 -12.89
CA LYS A 24 -13.71 -31.11 -14.07
C LYS A 24 -15.03 -30.35 -14.08
N THR A 25 -14.94 -29.03 -14.22
CA THR A 25 -16.03 -28.07 -14.01
C THR A 25 -17.23 -28.33 -14.91
N ASP A 26 -17.00 -28.58 -16.23
CA ASP A 26 -18.09 -28.84 -17.18
C ASP A 26 -18.89 -30.11 -16.85
N VAL A 27 -18.19 -31.14 -16.35
CA VAL A 27 -18.85 -32.39 -15.94
C VAL A 27 -19.64 -32.18 -14.65
N ALA A 28 -19.06 -31.46 -13.69
CA ALA A 28 -19.73 -31.13 -12.43
C ALA A 28 -20.99 -30.31 -12.68
N GLN A 29 -20.92 -29.29 -13.55
CA GLN A 29 -22.06 -28.46 -13.94
C GLN A 29 -23.20 -29.29 -14.52
N LYS A 30 -22.90 -30.21 -15.44
CA LYS A 30 -23.92 -31.11 -16.02
C LYS A 30 -24.57 -32.00 -14.96
N LEU A 31 -23.80 -32.54 -14.04
CA LEU A 31 -24.29 -33.40 -12.96
C LEU A 31 -25.15 -32.63 -11.96
N TYR A 32 -24.75 -31.42 -11.52
CA TYR A 32 -25.58 -30.57 -10.68
C TYR A 32 -26.88 -30.20 -11.39
N SER A 33 -26.83 -29.86 -12.70
CA SER A 33 -28.04 -29.60 -13.50
C SER A 33 -28.94 -30.83 -13.61
N GLN A 34 -28.36 -32.04 -13.64
CA GLN A 34 -29.15 -33.28 -13.63
C GLN A 34 -29.83 -33.51 -12.27
N VAL A 35 -29.14 -33.24 -11.16
CA VAL A 35 -29.70 -33.24 -9.79
C VAL A 35 -30.94 -32.31 -9.75
N LEU A 36 -30.76 -31.05 -10.23
CA LEU A 36 -31.82 -30.05 -10.22
C LEU A 36 -33.00 -30.37 -11.16
N LYS A 37 -32.79 -31.12 -12.25
CA LYS A 37 -33.90 -31.66 -13.08
C LYS A 37 -34.73 -32.69 -12.33
N ILE A 38 -34.14 -33.47 -11.45
CA ILE A 38 -34.82 -34.48 -10.65
C ILE A 38 -35.44 -33.87 -9.39
N ASN A 39 -34.72 -32.99 -8.71
CA ASN A 39 -35.18 -32.26 -7.52
C ASN A 39 -34.80 -30.78 -7.63
N GLN A 40 -35.78 -29.97 -8.06
CA GLN A 40 -35.58 -28.51 -8.21
C GLN A 40 -35.34 -27.79 -6.89
N ASN A 41 -35.65 -28.40 -5.77
CA ASN A 41 -35.47 -27.83 -4.44
C ASN A 41 -34.17 -28.31 -3.75
N HIS A 42 -33.18 -28.78 -4.50
CA HIS A 42 -31.91 -29.23 -3.91
C HIS A 42 -31.00 -28.05 -3.66
N VAL A 43 -31.02 -27.52 -2.43
CA VAL A 43 -30.28 -26.30 -1.97
C VAL A 43 -28.79 -26.36 -2.31
N ASP A 44 -28.10 -27.45 -1.90
CA ASP A 44 -26.66 -27.61 -2.13
C ASP A 44 -26.29 -27.63 -3.61
N ALA A 45 -27.15 -28.21 -4.46
CA ALA A 45 -26.92 -28.24 -5.92
C ALA A 45 -26.99 -26.84 -6.53
N HIS A 46 -27.96 -26.02 -6.10
CA HIS A 46 -28.02 -24.62 -6.49
C HIS A 46 -26.79 -23.85 -6.03
N ASN A 47 -26.42 -23.95 -4.74
CA ASN A 47 -25.27 -23.27 -4.23
C ASN A 47 -23.97 -23.67 -4.98
N ASN A 48 -23.73 -24.98 -5.18
CA ASN A 48 -22.52 -25.44 -5.84
C ASN A 48 -22.48 -25.12 -7.34
N LEU A 49 -23.62 -25.04 -7.99
CA LEU A 49 -23.74 -24.55 -9.36
C LEU A 49 -23.43 -23.05 -9.42
N GLY A 50 -23.90 -22.27 -8.45
CA GLY A 50 -23.56 -20.86 -8.28
C GLY A 50 -22.05 -20.65 -8.11
N VAL A 51 -21.36 -21.51 -7.34
CA VAL A 51 -19.88 -21.47 -7.21
C VAL A 51 -19.21 -21.69 -8.56
N ILE A 52 -19.70 -22.63 -9.37
CA ILE A 52 -19.18 -22.86 -10.73
C ILE A 52 -19.34 -21.62 -11.58
N PHE A 53 -20.55 -21.05 -11.66
CA PHE A 53 -20.83 -19.87 -12.47
C PHE A 53 -19.99 -18.65 -12.03
N LYS A 54 -19.85 -18.44 -10.72
CA LYS A 54 -18.98 -17.39 -10.17
C LYS A 54 -17.53 -17.56 -10.65
N ASN A 55 -17.01 -18.78 -10.60
CA ASN A 55 -15.62 -19.06 -11.02
C ASN A 55 -15.42 -18.91 -12.54
N LEU A 56 -16.48 -19.05 -13.33
CA LEU A 56 -16.49 -18.80 -14.78
C LEU A 56 -16.72 -17.31 -15.12
N GLY A 57 -16.95 -16.45 -14.13
CA GLY A 57 -17.27 -15.04 -14.34
C GLY A 57 -18.73 -14.79 -14.77
N GLU A 58 -19.57 -15.81 -14.78
CA GLU A 58 -21.00 -15.73 -15.13
C GLU A 58 -21.83 -15.25 -13.93
N ASN A 59 -21.58 -14.01 -13.50
CA ASN A 59 -22.06 -13.48 -12.23
C ASN A 59 -23.59 -13.49 -12.11
N GLU A 60 -24.33 -13.16 -13.17
CA GLU A 60 -25.80 -13.16 -13.16
C GLU A 60 -26.37 -14.56 -12.89
N LYS A 61 -25.79 -15.60 -13.51
CA LYS A 61 -26.20 -16.98 -13.26
C LYS A 61 -25.82 -17.45 -11.86
N ALA A 62 -24.68 -16.97 -11.33
CA ALA A 62 -24.29 -17.27 -9.96
C ALA A 62 -25.27 -16.67 -8.95
N ILE A 63 -25.68 -15.40 -9.13
CA ILE A 63 -26.69 -14.71 -8.32
C ILE A 63 -28.00 -15.49 -8.34
N ASP A 64 -28.54 -15.82 -9.53
CA ASP A 64 -29.78 -16.60 -9.67
C ASP A 64 -29.71 -17.93 -8.90
N CYS A 65 -28.62 -18.64 -9.00
CA CYS A 65 -28.41 -19.88 -8.27
C CYS A 65 -28.42 -19.71 -6.76
N TYR A 66 -27.71 -18.69 -6.23
CA TYR A 66 -27.67 -18.43 -4.79
C TYR A 66 -29.02 -17.93 -4.27
N GLU A 67 -29.72 -17.06 -5.01
CA GLU A 67 -31.06 -16.60 -4.65
C GLU A 67 -32.06 -17.75 -4.60
N LYS A 68 -31.99 -18.70 -5.53
CA LYS A 68 -32.80 -19.94 -5.48
C LYS A 68 -32.49 -20.78 -4.26
N ALA A 69 -31.18 -20.94 -3.94
CA ALA A 69 -30.79 -21.67 -2.73
C ALA A 69 -31.35 -21.00 -1.46
N ILE A 70 -31.30 -19.66 -1.37
CA ILE A 70 -31.84 -18.86 -0.26
C ILE A 70 -33.37 -18.92 -0.23
N ALA A 71 -34.05 -18.86 -1.37
CA ALA A 71 -35.49 -18.96 -1.44
C ALA A 71 -36.00 -20.33 -0.91
N ILE A 72 -35.27 -21.41 -1.19
CA ILE A 72 -35.59 -22.77 -0.71
C ILE A 72 -35.25 -22.91 0.78
N ASN A 73 -34.08 -22.43 1.19
CA ASN A 73 -33.65 -22.41 2.58
C ASN A 73 -33.09 -21.04 2.98
N PRO A 74 -33.90 -20.16 3.57
CA PRO A 74 -33.46 -18.82 4.00
C PRO A 74 -32.31 -18.81 5.01
N ASN A 75 -32.12 -19.92 5.72
CA ASN A 75 -31.04 -20.06 6.71
C ASN A 75 -29.79 -20.74 6.15
N TYR A 76 -29.65 -20.81 4.83
CA TYR A 76 -28.48 -21.44 4.23
C TYR A 76 -27.32 -20.45 4.14
N VAL A 77 -26.51 -20.40 5.20
CA VAL A 77 -25.41 -19.47 5.45
C VAL A 77 -24.45 -19.35 4.25
N ASN A 78 -24.09 -20.51 3.64
CA ASN A 78 -23.13 -20.54 2.55
C ASN A 78 -23.61 -19.75 1.32
N ALA A 79 -24.92 -19.80 0.99
CA ALA A 79 -25.45 -19.05 -0.14
C ALA A 79 -25.44 -17.54 0.11
N HIS A 80 -25.77 -17.09 1.33
CA HIS A 80 -25.66 -15.69 1.70
C HIS A 80 -24.22 -15.19 1.58
N ASN A 81 -23.24 -15.92 2.15
CA ASN A 81 -21.81 -15.54 2.04
C ASN A 81 -21.34 -15.54 0.57
N ASN A 82 -21.70 -16.55 -0.22
CA ASN A 82 -21.29 -16.65 -1.62
C ASN A 82 -21.91 -15.57 -2.49
N LEU A 83 -23.18 -15.22 -2.25
CA LEU A 83 -23.87 -14.11 -2.90
C LEU A 83 -23.17 -12.77 -2.56
N GLY A 84 -22.83 -12.56 -1.29
CA GLY A 84 -22.05 -11.41 -0.85
C GLY A 84 -20.70 -11.32 -1.55
N LEU A 85 -20.02 -12.44 -1.79
CA LEU A 85 -18.76 -12.48 -2.52
C LEU A 85 -18.93 -12.06 -3.99
N VAL A 86 -20.05 -12.43 -4.65
CA VAL A 86 -20.34 -11.98 -6.01
C VAL A 86 -20.59 -10.48 -6.03
N PHE A 87 -21.42 -9.93 -5.14
CA PHE A 87 -21.69 -8.50 -5.06
C PHE A 87 -20.41 -7.70 -4.73
N LYS A 88 -19.55 -8.19 -3.83
CA LYS A 88 -18.24 -7.58 -3.56
C LYS A 88 -17.38 -7.47 -4.82
N ASN A 89 -17.33 -8.54 -5.64
CA ASN A 89 -16.54 -8.55 -6.88
C ASN A 89 -17.13 -7.61 -7.95
N LEU A 90 -18.44 -7.39 -7.95
CA LEU A 90 -19.14 -6.43 -8.80
C LEU A 90 -19.02 -4.98 -8.31
N GLY A 91 -18.45 -4.76 -7.11
CA GLY A 91 -18.36 -3.43 -6.49
C GLY A 91 -19.66 -2.97 -5.81
N GLU A 92 -20.67 -3.82 -5.72
CA GLU A 92 -21.95 -3.56 -5.07
C GLU A 92 -21.82 -3.75 -3.56
N ASN A 93 -21.03 -2.88 -2.93
CA ASN A 93 -20.59 -3.05 -1.54
C ASN A 93 -21.76 -3.13 -0.54
N GLU A 94 -22.80 -2.33 -0.71
CA GLU A 94 -23.99 -2.33 0.17
C GLU A 94 -24.74 -3.67 0.16
N LYS A 95 -24.95 -4.24 -1.02
CA LYS A 95 -25.57 -5.57 -1.15
C LYS A 95 -24.69 -6.68 -0.56
N ALA A 96 -23.38 -6.55 -0.73
CA ALA A 96 -22.44 -7.51 -0.15
C ALA A 96 -22.47 -7.46 1.39
N ILE A 97 -22.50 -6.25 2.00
CA ILE A 97 -22.64 -6.06 3.44
C ILE A 97 -23.91 -6.76 3.95
N ASP A 98 -25.08 -6.47 3.34
CA ASP A 98 -26.35 -7.07 3.71
C ASP A 98 -26.29 -8.62 3.69
N CYS A 99 -25.67 -9.19 2.66
CA CYS A 99 -25.50 -10.63 2.53
C CYS A 99 -24.63 -11.22 3.64
N TYR A 100 -23.50 -10.57 3.99
CA TYR A 100 -22.61 -11.04 5.05
C TYR A 100 -23.25 -10.87 6.43
N GLU A 101 -23.95 -9.77 6.68
CA GLU A 101 -24.68 -9.55 7.94
C GLU A 101 -25.78 -10.61 8.12
N LYS A 102 -26.52 -10.99 7.07
CA LYS A 102 -27.47 -12.11 7.10
C LYS A 102 -26.76 -13.43 7.41
N ALA A 103 -25.62 -13.72 6.77
CA ALA A 103 -24.85 -14.91 7.07
C ALA A 103 -24.41 -14.96 8.55
N ILE A 104 -23.97 -13.84 9.10
CA ILE A 104 -23.58 -13.69 10.51
C ILE A 104 -24.78 -13.82 11.45
N ALA A 105 -25.92 -13.24 11.11
CA ALA A 105 -27.14 -13.36 11.90
C ALA A 105 -27.63 -14.82 12.01
N ILE A 106 -27.50 -15.60 10.91
CA ILE A 106 -27.83 -17.01 10.88
C ILE A 106 -26.80 -17.85 11.67
N ASN A 107 -25.53 -17.60 11.44
CA ASN A 107 -24.43 -18.26 12.13
C ASN A 107 -23.40 -17.25 12.65
N PRO A 108 -23.49 -16.84 13.93
CA PRO A 108 -22.57 -15.89 14.57
C PRO A 108 -21.10 -16.36 14.63
N ASN A 109 -20.83 -17.62 14.32
CA ASN A 109 -19.48 -18.17 14.27
C ASN A 109 -18.97 -18.39 12.84
N TYR A 110 -19.58 -17.75 11.83
CA TYR A 110 -19.16 -17.92 10.44
C TYR A 110 -18.00 -16.98 10.09
N VAL A 111 -16.79 -17.49 10.30
CA VAL A 111 -15.50 -16.75 10.20
C VAL A 111 -15.34 -16.01 8.86
N ASP A 112 -15.66 -16.68 7.75
CA ASP A 112 -15.46 -16.12 6.40
C ASP A 112 -16.31 -14.86 6.16
N ALA A 113 -17.54 -14.80 6.71
CA ALA A 113 -18.37 -13.61 6.57
C ALA A 113 -17.76 -12.41 7.31
N TYR A 114 -17.25 -12.59 8.51
CA TYR A 114 -16.53 -11.52 9.22
C TYR A 114 -15.30 -11.06 8.45
N ASN A 115 -14.46 -11.98 7.98
CA ASN A 115 -13.29 -11.62 7.19
C ASN A 115 -13.67 -10.87 5.91
N ASN A 116 -14.69 -11.31 5.19
CA ASN A 116 -15.16 -10.67 3.96
C ASN A 116 -15.79 -9.30 4.22
N LEU A 117 -16.54 -9.16 5.31
CA LEU A 117 -17.11 -7.87 5.74
C LEU A 117 -16.01 -6.88 6.11
N GLY A 118 -14.97 -7.34 6.81
CA GLY A 118 -13.78 -6.54 7.11
C GLY A 118 -13.09 -6.00 5.85
N ILE A 119 -12.96 -6.82 4.80
CA ILE A 119 -12.39 -6.39 3.51
C ILE A 119 -13.22 -5.26 2.88
N ILE A 120 -14.57 -5.30 2.98
CA ILE A 120 -15.41 -4.22 2.45
C ILE A 120 -15.24 -2.94 3.26
N PHE A 121 -15.24 -3.03 4.60
CA PHE A 121 -15.07 -1.86 5.46
C PHE A 121 -13.71 -1.21 5.27
N ASP A 122 -12.63 -1.99 5.05
CA ASP A 122 -11.33 -1.43 4.66
C ASP A 122 -11.42 -0.65 3.34
N LYS A 123 -12.00 -1.26 2.30
CA LYS A 123 -12.19 -0.59 1.01
C LYS A 123 -13.00 0.71 1.10
N LEU A 124 -13.92 0.79 2.05
CA LEU A 124 -14.74 1.97 2.33
C LEU A 124 -14.06 2.98 3.29
N GLY A 125 -12.81 2.73 3.70
CA GLY A 125 -12.07 3.58 4.63
C GLY A 125 -12.58 3.50 6.08
N GLN A 126 -13.48 2.56 6.40
CA GLN A 126 -14.05 2.39 7.74
C GLN A 126 -13.13 1.49 8.58
N ASN A 127 -11.91 1.98 8.85
CA ASN A 127 -10.81 1.22 9.43
C ASN A 127 -11.20 0.54 10.74
N GLN A 128 -11.93 1.22 11.66
CA GLN A 128 -12.31 0.62 12.94
C GLN A 128 -13.26 -0.57 12.75
N LYS A 129 -14.26 -0.45 11.89
CA LYS A 129 -15.18 -1.56 11.61
C LYS A 129 -14.47 -2.76 10.97
N ALA A 130 -13.47 -2.49 10.11
CA ALA A 130 -12.65 -3.54 9.52
C ALA A 130 -11.85 -4.29 10.61
N ILE A 131 -11.22 -3.56 11.54
CA ILE A 131 -10.50 -4.12 12.70
C ILE A 131 -11.43 -5.01 13.51
N ASP A 132 -12.60 -4.49 13.92
CA ASP A 132 -13.59 -5.23 14.74
C ASP A 132 -14.00 -6.54 14.06
N CYS A 133 -14.20 -6.52 12.73
CA CYS A 133 -14.55 -7.71 11.95
C CYS A 133 -13.41 -8.74 11.94
N TYR A 134 -12.16 -8.31 11.68
CA TYR A 134 -11.02 -9.22 11.67
C TYR A 134 -10.71 -9.79 13.04
N GLU A 135 -10.79 -8.99 14.11
CA GLU A 135 -10.63 -9.46 15.49
C GLU A 135 -11.70 -10.48 15.88
N LYS A 136 -12.95 -10.26 15.43
CA LYS A 136 -14.02 -11.23 15.62
C LYS A 136 -13.74 -12.54 14.87
N ALA A 137 -13.29 -12.48 13.63
CA ALA A 137 -12.89 -13.65 12.84
C ALA A 137 -11.77 -14.44 13.55
N ILE A 138 -10.74 -13.74 14.06
CA ILE A 138 -9.62 -14.32 14.81
C ILE A 138 -10.06 -14.91 16.16
N THR A 139 -10.99 -14.26 16.84
CA THR A 139 -11.54 -14.76 18.10
C THR A 139 -12.26 -16.09 17.89
N ILE A 140 -13.03 -16.23 16.80
CA ILE A 140 -13.76 -17.45 16.44
C ILE A 140 -12.78 -18.53 15.96
N ASN A 141 -11.84 -18.17 15.08
CA ASN A 141 -10.81 -19.07 14.58
C ASN A 141 -9.42 -18.43 14.68
N PRO A 142 -8.66 -18.68 15.77
CA PRO A 142 -7.30 -18.15 15.93
C PRO A 142 -6.31 -18.56 14.85
N ASN A 143 -6.61 -19.62 14.10
CA ASN A 143 -5.77 -20.11 13.00
C ASN A 143 -6.22 -19.62 11.63
N HIS A 144 -6.97 -18.53 11.54
CA HIS A 144 -7.40 -17.94 10.26
C HIS A 144 -6.32 -16.98 9.72
N SER A 145 -5.37 -17.49 8.95
CA SER A 145 -4.21 -16.73 8.44
C SER A 145 -4.59 -15.48 7.65
N ASN A 146 -5.68 -15.54 6.85
CA ASN A 146 -6.15 -14.38 6.08
C ASN A 146 -6.61 -13.22 6.97
N ALA A 147 -7.34 -13.52 8.08
CA ALA A 147 -7.78 -12.48 9.00
C ALA A 147 -6.60 -11.82 9.71
N HIS A 148 -5.60 -12.59 10.14
CA HIS A 148 -4.36 -12.03 10.69
C HIS A 148 -3.64 -11.14 9.67
N ASN A 149 -3.47 -11.59 8.42
CA ASN A 149 -2.84 -10.78 7.38
C ASN A 149 -3.63 -9.47 7.14
N ASN A 150 -4.95 -9.55 7.00
CA ASN A 150 -5.79 -8.40 6.70
C ASN A 150 -5.83 -7.40 7.87
N LEU A 151 -5.87 -7.89 9.11
CA LEU A 151 -5.71 -7.05 10.29
C LEU A 151 -4.35 -6.34 10.30
N GLY A 152 -3.27 -7.04 9.94
CA GLY A 152 -1.94 -6.46 9.79
C GLY A 152 -1.90 -5.32 8.77
N VAL A 153 -2.60 -5.47 7.64
CA VAL A 153 -2.69 -4.42 6.60
C VAL A 153 -3.34 -3.15 7.17
N ILE A 154 -4.48 -3.27 7.86
CA ILE A 154 -5.16 -2.11 8.47
C ILE A 154 -4.33 -1.48 9.57
N LEU A 155 -3.74 -2.29 10.46
CA LEU A 155 -2.91 -1.78 11.54
C LEU A 155 -1.69 -1.00 11.01
N LYS A 156 -1.07 -1.49 9.93
CA LYS A 156 -0.01 -0.75 9.21
C LYS A 156 -0.53 0.59 8.69
N LYS A 157 -1.67 0.58 7.99
CA LYS A 157 -2.31 1.78 7.42
C LYS A 157 -2.57 2.87 8.46
N ILE A 158 -2.92 2.49 9.70
CA ILE A 158 -3.13 3.43 10.81
C ILE A 158 -1.87 3.65 11.68
N GLY A 159 -0.69 3.26 11.20
CA GLY A 159 0.60 3.49 11.86
C GLY A 159 0.90 2.60 13.07
N GLN A 160 0.07 1.57 13.36
CA GLN A 160 0.31 0.63 14.45
C GLN A 160 1.29 -0.48 14.04
N ASN A 161 2.49 -0.06 13.66
CA ASN A 161 3.48 -0.90 12.98
C ASN A 161 3.85 -2.16 13.76
N GLN A 162 4.04 -2.09 15.10
CA GLN A 162 4.41 -3.27 15.87
C GLN A 162 3.28 -4.30 15.89
N LYS A 163 2.04 -3.87 16.09
CA LYS A 163 0.89 -4.79 16.06
C LYS A 163 0.69 -5.41 14.67
N ALA A 164 0.96 -4.64 13.59
CA ALA A 164 0.91 -5.16 12.24
C ALA A 164 1.95 -6.27 12.02
N ILE A 165 3.19 -6.08 12.50
CA ILE A 165 4.25 -7.11 12.46
C ILE A 165 3.78 -8.37 13.19
N ASP A 166 3.27 -8.23 14.42
CA ASP A 166 2.79 -9.36 15.23
C ASP A 166 1.68 -10.14 14.49
N CYS A 167 0.78 -9.44 13.80
CA CYS A 167 -0.26 -10.07 12.99
C CYS A 167 0.30 -10.81 11.78
N TYR A 168 1.25 -10.22 11.04
CA TYR A 168 1.90 -10.88 9.91
C TYR A 168 2.71 -12.10 10.34
N GLU A 169 3.45 -12.01 11.44
CA GLU A 169 4.21 -13.14 11.99
C GLU A 169 3.28 -14.31 12.39
N LYS A 170 2.12 -14.02 13.00
CA LYS A 170 1.09 -15.03 13.27
C LYS A 170 0.55 -15.64 11.98
N ALA A 171 0.23 -14.82 10.97
CA ALA A 171 -0.25 -15.32 9.68
C ALA A 171 0.77 -16.27 9.02
N ILE A 172 2.06 -15.93 9.08
CA ILE A 172 3.17 -16.76 8.55
C ILE A 172 3.35 -18.03 9.38
N ALA A 173 3.23 -17.97 10.71
CA ALA A 173 3.30 -19.13 11.57
C ALA A 173 2.19 -20.15 11.25
N ILE A 174 0.97 -19.67 10.92
CA ILE A 174 -0.17 -20.50 10.52
C ILE A 174 0.02 -21.02 9.08
N ASN A 175 0.41 -20.16 8.16
CA ASN A 175 0.65 -20.51 6.76
C ASN A 175 2.03 -20.00 6.29
N PRO A 176 3.10 -20.80 6.43
CA PRO A 176 4.46 -20.40 6.05
C PRO A 176 4.66 -20.11 4.55
N ASN A 177 3.70 -20.51 3.72
CA ASN A 177 3.74 -20.31 2.27
C ASN A 177 2.87 -19.14 1.80
N TYR A 178 2.44 -18.26 2.72
CA TYR A 178 1.59 -17.13 2.38
C TYR A 178 2.42 -15.97 1.81
N VAL A 179 2.59 -15.97 0.48
CA VAL A 179 3.44 -15.04 -0.27
C VAL A 179 3.15 -13.58 0.06
N ASN A 180 1.85 -13.19 0.04
CA ASN A 180 1.45 -11.81 0.29
C ASN A 180 1.87 -11.33 1.68
N THR A 181 1.80 -12.20 2.70
CA THR A 181 2.18 -11.82 4.06
C THR A 181 3.68 -11.61 4.20
N HIS A 182 4.50 -12.44 3.54
CA HIS A 182 5.95 -12.20 3.49
C HIS A 182 6.25 -10.86 2.82
N ASN A 183 5.60 -10.56 1.69
CA ASN A 183 5.76 -9.27 1.01
C ASN A 183 5.33 -8.10 1.92
N ASN A 184 4.17 -8.17 2.58
CA ASN A 184 3.66 -7.13 3.48
C ASN A 184 4.58 -6.90 4.69
N LEU A 185 5.12 -7.98 5.26
CA LEU A 185 6.12 -7.90 6.34
C LEU A 185 7.43 -7.27 5.86
N GLY A 186 7.84 -7.55 4.62
CA GLY A 186 8.99 -6.90 3.97
C GLY A 186 8.79 -5.39 3.84
N ILE A 187 7.62 -4.96 3.37
CA ILE A 187 7.30 -3.53 3.22
C ILE A 187 7.39 -2.81 4.57
N ILE A 188 6.80 -3.36 5.64
CA ILE A 188 6.84 -2.68 6.94
C ILE A 188 8.24 -2.65 7.55
N PHE A 189 9.08 -3.68 7.31
CA PHE A 189 10.47 -3.64 7.73
C PHE A 189 11.29 -2.62 6.96
N ASP A 190 11.04 -2.44 5.66
CA ASP A 190 11.66 -1.38 4.85
C ASP A 190 11.29 0.01 5.38
N GLU A 191 10.00 0.27 5.60
CA GLU A 191 9.52 1.54 6.17
C GLU A 191 10.13 1.84 7.54
N LEU A 192 10.44 0.82 8.34
CA LEU A 192 11.10 0.96 9.65
C LEU A 192 12.64 0.97 9.56
N GLY A 193 13.24 1.00 8.38
CA GLY A 193 14.69 0.97 8.17
C GLY A 193 15.37 -0.36 8.53
N LYS A 194 14.61 -1.44 8.69
CA LYS A 194 15.12 -2.78 8.98
C LYS A 194 15.46 -3.53 7.68
N ASN A 195 16.34 -2.93 6.88
CA ASN A 195 16.61 -3.32 5.48
C ASN A 195 16.93 -4.82 5.31
N GLN A 196 17.73 -5.44 6.21
CA GLN A 196 18.06 -6.84 6.09
C GLN A 196 16.83 -7.74 6.29
N LYS A 197 15.98 -7.43 7.28
CA LYS A 197 14.72 -8.17 7.49
C LYS A 197 13.76 -8.01 6.32
N ALA A 198 13.69 -6.81 5.75
CA ALA A 198 12.89 -6.55 4.55
C ALA A 198 13.38 -7.41 3.36
N LYS A 199 14.70 -7.44 3.13
CA LYS A 199 15.33 -8.26 2.10
C LYS A 199 14.99 -9.74 2.26
N ASP A 200 15.18 -10.30 3.45
CA ASP A 200 14.86 -11.70 3.76
C ASP A 200 13.39 -12.05 3.46
N CYS A 201 12.48 -11.11 3.77
CA CYS A 201 11.05 -11.28 3.51
C CYS A 201 10.72 -11.28 2.01
N PHE A 202 11.27 -10.33 1.22
CA PHE A 202 11.03 -10.28 -0.22
C PHE A 202 11.65 -11.48 -0.94
N GLU A 203 12.87 -11.88 -0.57
CA GLU A 203 13.52 -13.09 -1.10
C GLU A 203 12.68 -14.34 -0.80
N ARG A 204 12.11 -14.44 0.41
CA ARG A 204 11.21 -15.53 0.76
C ARG A 204 9.94 -15.53 -0.08
N ALA A 205 9.31 -14.38 -0.29
CA ALA A 205 8.13 -14.26 -1.15
C ALA A 205 8.44 -14.67 -2.60
N ILE A 206 9.55 -14.21 -3.16
CA ILE A 206 10.04 -14.56 -4.50
C ILE A 206 10.32 -16.07 -4.60
N LYS A 207 10.95 -16.66 -3.58
CA LYS A 207 11.22 -18.11 -3.56
C LYS A 207 9.94 -18.95 -3.52
N LEU A 208 8.91 -18.47 -2.83
CA LEU A 208 7.60 -19.14 -2.75
C LEU A 208 6.80 -19.00 -4.04
N ASN A 209 6.83 -17.84 -4.66
CA ASN A 209 6.21 -17.58 -5.95
C ASN A 209 7.12 -16.71 -6.83
N PRO A 210 7.93 -17.32 -7.71
CA PRO A 210 8.82 -16.60 -8.62
C PRO A 210 8.12 -15.66 -9.62
N ASN A 211 6.80 -15.78 -9.76
CA ASN A 211 6.00 -14.90 -10.63
C ASN A 211 5.28 -13.78 -9.87
N TYR A 212 5.57 -13.59 -8.58
CA TYR A 212 4.94 -12.53 -7.78
C TYR A 212 5.71 -11.22 -7.97
N THR A 213 5.28 -10.45 -8.96
CA THR A 213 5.95 -9.24 -9.46
C THR A 213 6.08 -8.12 -8.42
N GLU A 214 5.14 -8.01 -7.50
CA GLU A 214 5.15 -7.01 -6.43
C GLU A 214 6.37 -7.14 -5.52
N SER A 215 6.81 -8.38 -5.22
CA SER A 215 8.00 -8.56 -4.39
C SER A 215 9.28 -8.12 -5.10
N TYR A 216 9.42 -8.33 -6.40
CA TYR A 216 10.56 -7.79 -7.16
C TYR A 216 10.54 -6.26 -7.20
N TRP A 217 9.34 -5.68 -7.38
CA TRP A 217 9.18 -4.23 -7.37
C TRP A 217 9.59 -3.63 -6.03
N ASN A 218 9.16 -4.21 -4.90
CA ASN A 218 9.55 -3.74 -3.58
C ASN A 218 11.02 -4.04 -3.28
N PHE A 219 11.52 -5.20 -3.71
CA PHE A 219 12.90 -5.61 -3.46
C PHE A 219 13.93 -4.72 -4.14
N HIS A 220 13.66 -4.22 -5.38
CA HIS A 220 14.60 -3.30 -6.02
C HIS A 220 14.78 -1.99 -5.26
N GLY A 221 13.77 -1.58 -4.47
CA GLY A 221 13.87 -0.42 -3.56
C GLY A 221 14.92 -0.59 -2.45
N LEU A 222 15.38 -1.80 -2.17
CA LEU A 222 16.44 -2.08 -1.20
C LEU A 222 17.85 -2.12 -1.82
N SER A 223 17.98 -1.83 -3.11
CA SER A 223 19.27 -1.92 -3.84
C SER A 223 20.26 -0.87 -3.33
N ALA A 224 21.50 -1.30 -3.15
CA ALA A 224 22.58 -0.43 -2.73
C ALA A 224 23.14 0.44 -3.88
N ASN A 225 22.91 0.02 -5.14
CA ASN A 225 23.43 0.69 -6.32
C ASN A 225 22.57 0.38 -7.57
N ILE A 226 22.87 1.10 -8.66
CA ILE A 226 22.15 1.00 -9.94
C ILE A 226 22.23 -0.42 -10.52
N ASP A 227 23.35 -1.12 -10.41
CA ASP A 227 23.53 -2.44 -11.03
C ASP A 227 22.66 -3.50 -10.35
N GLU A 228 22.56 -3.48 -9.01
CA GLU A 228 21.67 -4.34 -8.24
C GLU A 228 20.20 -4.07 -8.58
N ALA A 229 19.80 -2.79 -8.62
CA ALA A 229 18.43 -2.41 -9.00
C ALA A 229 18.08 -2.86 -10.42
N LEU A 230 18.99 -2.66 -11.39
CA LEU A 230 18.80 -3.11 -12.77
C LEU A 230 18.65 -4.63 -12.87
N LEU A 231 19.42 -5.40 -12.09
CA LEU A 231 19.32 -6.87 -12.09
C LEU A 231 17.90 -7.30 -11.67
N ILE A 232 17.41 -6.78 -10.56
CA ILE A 232 16.09 -7.12 -10.01
C ILE A 232 14.96 -6.68 -10.96
N LEU A 233 15.04 -5.44 -11.47
CA LEU A 233 14.02 -4.91 -12.40
C LEU A 233 13.99 -5.66 -13.73
N LYS A 234 15.13 -6.13 -14.25
CA LYS A 234 15.18 -6.95 -15.46
C LYS A 234 14.58 -8.34 -15.23
N GLN A 235 14.72 -8.92 -14.03
CA GLN A 235 14.01 -10.16 -13.65
C GLN A 235 12.49 -9.92 -13.62
N LEU A 236 12.04 -8.84 -12.97
CA LEU A 236 10.64 -8.44 -12.98
C LEU A 236 10.09 -8.29 -14.40
N TYR A 237 10.80 -7.56 -15.25
CA TYR A 237 10.36 -7.31 -16.64
C TYR A 237 10.38 -8.56 -17.51
N ALA A 238 11.21 -9.55 -17.21
CA ALA A 238 11.20 -10.87 -17.87
C ALA A 238 9.95 -11.69 -17.51
N ILE A 239 9.40 -11.51 -16.30
CA ILE A 239 8.17 -12.15 -15.83
C ILE A 239 6.94 -11.44 -16.41
N ASP A 240 6.92 -10.11 -16.33
CA ASP A 240 5.85 -9.24 -16.85
C ASP A 240 6.43 -8.15 -17.77
N ASN A 241 6.46 -8.44 -19.05
CA ASN A 241 6.96 -7.50 -20.08
C ASN A 241 6.02 -6.30 -20.35
N LYS A 242 4.84 -6.27 -19.71
CA LYS A 242 3.90 -5.15 -19.76
C LYS A 242 4.01 -4.24 -18.53
N HIS A 243 4.88 -4.56 -17.58
CA HIS A 243 5.05 -3.78 -16.36
C HIS A 243 5.69 -2.41 -16.68
N THR A 244 4.83 -1.41 -16.94
CA THR A 244 5.23 -0.08 -17.41
C THR A 244 6.24 0.59 -16.48
N LYS A 245 6.01 0.58 -15.15
CA LYS A 245 6.91 1.20 -14.18
C LYS A 245 8.32 0.58 -14.23
N ALA A 246 8.43 -0.75 -14.34
CA ALA A 246 9.72 -1.42 -14.44
C ALA A 246 10.44 -1.05 -15.75
N LYS A 247 9.73 -1.00 -16.88
CA LYS A 247 10.27 -0.58 -18.18
C LYS A 247 10.88 0.82 -18.11
N ILE A 248 10.13 1.78 -17.56
CA ILE A 248 10.58 3.17 -17.42
C ILE A 248 11.81 3.24 -16.49
N MET A 249 11.76 2.56 -15.36
CA MET A 249 12.84 2.58 -14.38
C MET A 249 14.14 1.96 -14.94
N ILE A 250 14.05 0.84 -15.66
CA ILE A 250 15.22 0.25 -16.33
C ILE A 250 15.86 1.25 -17.29
N ALA A 251 15.05 1.91 -18.13
CA ALA A 251 15.56 2.89 -19.09
C ALA A 251 16.16 4.13 -18.40
N ALA A 252 15.56 4.59 -17.29
CA ALA A 252 16.09 5.67 -16.47
C ALA A 252 17.45 5.31 -15.87
N LEU A 253 17.59 4.14 -15.29
CA LEU A 253 18.83 3.68 -14.67
C LEU A 253 19.94 3.42 -15.71
N GLU A 254 19.59 2.90 -16.89
CA GLU A 254 20.54 2.82 -18.02
C GLU A 254 20.96 4.24 -18.48
N GLY A 255 20.06 5.21 -18.45
CA GLY A 255 20.37 6.63 -18.72
C GLY A 255 21.36 7.22 -17.71
N TYR A 256 21.22 6.93 -16.41
CA TYR A 256 22.20 7.30 -15.40
C TYR A 256 23.59 6.71 -15.66
N LYS A 257 23.67 5.56 -16.32
CA LYS A 257 24.94 4.93 -16.77
C LYS A 257 25.43 5.47 -18.12
N GLY A 258 24.80 6.51 -18.66
CA GLY A 258 25.18 7.16 -19.91
C GLY A 258 24.46 6.65 -21.18
N ASN A 259 23.53 5.70 -21.07
CA ASN A 259 22.77 5.18 -22.22
C ASN A 259 21.32 5.68 -22.19
N LEU A 260 21.07 6.81 -22.82
CA LEU A 260 19.75 7.46 -22.90
C LEU A 260 18.84 6.93 -24.02
N SER A 261 19.32 6.03 -24.90
CA SER A 261 18.57 5.64 -26.11
C SER A 261 17.17 5.13 -25.78
N LYS A 262 17.07 4.16 -24.86
CA LYS A 262 15.78 3.57 -24.44
C LYS A 262 14.88 4.57 -23.73
N PHE A 263 15.46 5.48 -22.93
CA PHE A 263 14.68 6.50 -22.25
C PHE A 263 14.09 7.51 -23.24
N ASN A 264 14.84 7.89 -24.28
CA ASN A 264 14.35 8.75 -25.35
C ASN A 264 13.19 8.10 -26.13
N GLU A 265 13.23 6.78 -26.36
CA GLU A 265 12.11 6.04 -26.96
C GLU A 265 10.86 6.08 -26.06
N ILE A 266 11.03 5.94 -24.73
CA ILE A 266 9.91 6.01 -23.77
C ILE A 266 9.32 7.42 -23.73
N ILE A 267 10.12 8.48 -23.75
CA ILE A 267 9.62 9.86 -23.82
C ILE A 267 8.69 10.05 -25.03
N LEU A 268 8.97 9.41 -26.16
CA LEU A 268 8.13 9.49 -27.35
C LEU A 268 6.83 8.71 -27.23
N SER A 269 6.85 7.57 -26.54
CA SER A 269 5.70 6.64 -26.43
C SER A 269 4.83 6.86 -25.19
N ASP A 270 5.40 7.34 -24.10
CA ASP A 270 4.73 7.47 -22.79
C ASP A 270 5.21 8.71 -22.01
N SER A 271 5.13 9.87 -22.67
CA SER A 271 5.56 11.17 -22.11
C SER A 271 4.71 11.63 -20.92
N LYS A 272 3.47 11.11 -20.79
CA LYS A 272 2.51 11.54 -19.75
C LYS A 272 2.67 10.79 -18.43
N HIS A 273 3.34 9.65 -18.43
CA HIS A 273 3.51 8.86 -17.21
C HIS A 273 4.30 9.65 -16.14
N PRO A 274 3.84 9.73 -14.89
CA PRO A 274 4.48 10.55 -13.84
C PRO A 274 5.98 10.29 -13.69
N ILE A 275 6.38 9.02 -13.63
CA ILE A 275 7.80 8.63 -13.53
C ILE A 275 8.59 9.14 -14.76
N THR A 276 8.02 9.07 -15.95
CA THR A 276 8.69 9.58 -17.17
C THR A 276 8.93 11.08 -17.09
N ARG A 277 7.93 11.85 -16.62
CA ARG A 277 8.07 13.30 -16.43
C ARG A 277 9.12 13.64 -15.38
N SER A 278 9.10 12.95 -14.23
CA SER A 278 10.09 13.14 -13.17
C SER A 278 11.51 12.85 -13.65
N ILE A 279 11.74 11.74 -14.34
CA ILE A 279 13.07 11.38 -14.85
C ILE A 279 13.51 12.34 -15.96
N LYS A 280 12.60 12.81 -16.80
CA LYS A 280 12.91 13.85 -17.81
C LYS A 280 13.39 15.14 -17.13
N TRP A 281 12.72 15.56 -16.05
CA TRP A 281 13.18 16.69 -15.26
C TRP A 281 14.56 16.44 -14.63
N VAL A 282 14.80 15.27 -14.04
CA VAL A 282 16.11 14.92 -13.46
C VAL A 282 17.22 15.00 -14.51
N PHE A 283 17.00 14.50 -15.73
CA PHE A 283 17.98 14.58 -16.81
C PHE A 283 18.13 15.99 -17.42
N SER A 284 17.23 16.92 -17.12
CA SER A 284 17.37 18.32 -17.49
C SER A 284 18.20 19.15 -16.51
N LEU A 285 18.54 18.61 -15.35
CA LEU A 285 19.34 19.29 -14.35
C LEU A 285 20.77 19.53 -14.84
N PRO A 286 21.41 20.65 -14.48
CA PRO A 286 22.78 20.97 -14.89
C PRO A 286 23.80 19.91 -14.50
N LYS A 287 23.52 19.21 -13.39
CA LYS A 287 24.32 18.09 -12.88
C LYS A 287 23.38 17.02 -12.37
N LEU A 288 23.63 15.77 -12.77
CA LEU A 288 22.85 14.65 -12.23
C LEU A 288 23.09 14.51 -10.71
N PRO A 289 22.02 14.45 -9.91
CA PRO A 289 22.13 14.24 -8.47
C PRO A 289 22.56 12.79 -8.15
N ASN A 290 23.05 12.57 -6.92
CA ASN A 290 23.26 11.22 -6.43
C ASN A 290 21.90 10.49 -6.34
N ILE A 291 21.84 9.25 -6.86
CA ILE A 291 20.61 8.45 -6.87
C ILE A 291 20.63 7.39 -5.76
N PHE A 292 19.49 7.25 -5.09
CA PHE A 292 19.23 6.23 -4.08
C PHE A 292 17.91 5.52 -4.40
N PHE A 293 17.73 4.33 -3.84
CA PHE A 293 16.52 3.52 -4.03
C PHE A 293 15.72 3.38 -2.73
N ASN A 294 16.37 3.65 -1.59
CA ASN A 294 15.82 3.48 -0.25
C ASN A 294 15.92 4.80 0.52
N ARG A 295 14.83 5.17 1.22
CA ARG A 295 14.73 6.39 2.05
C ARG A 295 15.88 6.49 3.05
N TRP A 296 16.25 5.40 3.69
CA TRP A 296 17.26 5.42 4.76
C TRP A 296 18.66 5.58 4.24
N LEU A 297 18.99 4.98 3.09
CA LEU A 297 20.27 5.21 2.42
C LEU A 297 20.36 6.65 1.92
N PHE A 298 19.27 7.21 1.42
CA PHE A 298 19.17 8.61 1.03
C PHE A 298 19.38 9.52 2.25
N PHE A 299 18.65 9.33 3.36
CA PHE A 299 18.86 10.11 4.58
C PHE A 299 20.30 10.01 5.09
N ASN A 300 20.87 8.81 5.16
CA ASN A 300 22.25 8.62 5.57
C ASN A 300 23.26 9.40 4.71
N ALA A 301 23.03 9.44 3.40
CA ALA A 301 23.91 10.19 2.49
C ALA A 301 23.74 11.71 2.67
N VAL A 302 22.50 12.18 2.83
CA VAL A 302 22.21 13.60 3.04
C VAL A 302 22.74 14.07 4.40
N ILE A 303 22.53 13.30 5.48
CA ILE A 303 23.02 13.62 6.84
C ILE A 303 24.55 13.82 6.85
N LYS A 304 25.29 13.04 6.09
CA LYS A 304 26.77 13.21 5.98
C LYS A 304 27.20 14.56 5.41
N LEU A 305 26.30 15.27 4.76
CA LEU A 305 26.55 16.61 4.19
C LEU A 305 26.10 17.73 5.13
N THR A 306 25.55 17.41 6.29
CA THR A 306 24.97 18.35 7.25
C THR A 306 25.87 18.59 8.47
N ASP A 307 25.61 19.68 9.20
CA ASP A 307 26.20 19.96 10.50
C ASP A 307 25.34 19.38 11.62
N THR A 308 25.66 18.18 12.11
CA THR A 308 24.85 17.46 13.12
C THR A 308 24.84 18.11 14.50
N THR A 309 25.58 19.20 14.72
CA THR A 309 25.51 19.99 15.95
C THR A 309 24.30 20.93 15.99
N ARG A 310 23.68 21.19 14.82
CA ARG A 310 22.49 22.03 14.63
C ARG A 310 21.25 21.12 14.61
N PRO A 311 20.08 21.63 15.02
CA PRO A 311 18.84 20.84 15.00
C PRO A 311 18.35 20.58 13.58
N PHE A 312 17.44 19.60 13.49
CA PHE A 312 16.58 19.45 12.32
C PHE A 312 15.14 19.93 12.61
N TYR A 313 14.38 20.20 11.55
CA TYR A 313 12.97 20.54 11.58
C TYR A 313 12.22 19.57 10.65
N GLU A 314 11.04 19.11 11.05
CA GLU A 314 10.21 18.22 10.24
C GLU A 314 8.78 18.70 10.21
N PHE A 315 8.27 18.95 9.00
CA PHE A 315 6.90 19.38 8.73
C PHE A 315 6.13 18.20 8.15
N GLY A 316 5.17 17.68 8.92
CA GLY A 316 4.55 16.37 8.71
C GLY A 316 5.30 15.26 9.45
N VAL A 317 4.86 14.93 10.65
CA VAL A 317 5.54 13.93 11.51
C VAL A 317 4.81 12.60 11.52
N TRP A 318 3.49 12.66 11.39
CA TRP A 318 2.60 11.50 11.45
C TRP A 318 2.88 10.61 12.67
N ASN A 319 3.42 9.40 12.44
CA ASN A 319 3.75 8.44 13.50
C ASN A 319 5.18 8.57 14.04
N GLY A 320 5.98 9.51 13.52
CA GLY A 320 7.30 9.87 14.00
C GLY A 320 8.44 8.94 13.58
N VAL A 321 8.27 8.08 12.55
CA VAL A 321 9.32 7.14 12.12
C VAL A 321 10.53 7.87 11.56
N SER A 322 10.35 8.82 10.65
CA SER A 322 11.40 9.68 10.09
C SER A 322 12.02 10.56 11.16
N PHE A 323 11.18 11.16 12.01
CA PHE A 323 11.64 11.97 13.14
C PHE A 323 12.53 11.17 14.10
N GLN A 324 12.11 9.94 14.49
CA GLN A 324 12.90 9.06 15.34
C GLN A 324 14.24 8.69 14.69
N TYR A 325 14.26 8.52 13.38
CA TYR A 325 15.47 8.25 12.64
C TYR A 325 16.45 9.43 12.70
N LEU A 326 15.98 10.63 12.42
CA LEU A 326 16.76 11.86 12.41
C LEU A 326 17.27 12.23 13.81
N ILE A 327 16.43 12.11 14.86
CA ILE A 327 16.80 12.49 16.23
C ILE A 327 17.95 11.67 16.80
N ASN A 328 18.13 10.43 16.33
CA ASN A 328 19.27 9.59 16.73
C ASN A 328 20.62 10.23 16.37
N THR A 329 20.65 11.05 15.31
CA THR A 329 21.87 11.75 14.85
C THR A 329 21.93 13.18 15.38
N PHE A 330 20.89 13.98 15.17
CA PHE A 330 20.89 15.43 15.48
C PHE A 330 20.68 15.76 16.96
N LYS A 331 20.19 14.81 17.76
CA LYS A 331 19.89 14.93 19.21
C LYS A 331 18.86 15.99 19.59
N LYS A 332 18.51 16.92 18.70
CA LYS A 332 17.45 17.92 18.87
C LYS A 332 16.68 18.10 17.56
N GLY A 333 15.36 18.05 17.64
CA GLY A 333 14.48 18.24 16.51
C GLY A 333 13.19 18.95 16.89
N PHE A 334 12.60 19.65 15.91
CA PHE A 334 11.29 20.30 16.01
C PHE A 334 10.35 19.66 14.99
N GLY A 335 9.25 19.08 15.47
CA GLY A 335 8.25 18.41 14.64
C GLY A 335 6.93 19.18 14.63
N PHE A 336 6.34 19.33 13.45
CA PHE A 336 5.10 20.06 13.25
C PHE A 336 4.08 19.15 12.58
N ASP A 337 2.91 18.99 13.19
CA ASP A 337 1.83 18.17 12.64
C ASP A 337 0.50 18.46 13.33
N THR A 338 -0.60 18.18 12.66
CA THR A 338 -1.93 18.18 13.28
C THR A 338 -2.15 16.94 14.14
N PHE A 339 -1.48 15.81 13.82
CA PHE A 339 -1.68 14.46 14.34
C PHE A 339 -3.12 13.94 14.15
N SER A 340 -3.95 14.69 13.46
CA SER A 340 -5.33 14.34 13.12
C SER A 340 -5.51 13.96 11.65
N GLY A 341 -4.42 13.96 10.90
CA GLY A 341 -4.35 13.65 9.46
C GLY A 341 -4.39 14.88 8.56
N LEU A 342 -4.47 14.65 7.25
CA LEU A 342 -4.46 15.70 6.24
C LEU A 342 -5.56 16.75 6.50
N PRO A 343 -5.26 18.05 6.41
CA PRO A 343 -6.23 19.11 6.62
C PRO A 343 -7.25 19.26 5.48
N GLU A 344 -6.94 18.75 4.29
CA GLU A 344 -7.76 18.74 3.07
C GLU A 344 -7.51 17.48 2.25
N ASP A 345 -8.29 17.23 1.18
CA ASP A 345 -8.09 16.09 0.29
C ASP A 345 -6.79 16.26 -0.54
N TRP A 346 -6.05 15.17 -0.74
CA TRP A 346 -4.82 15.14 -1.54
C TRP A 346 -4.83 13.94 -2.49
N HIS A 347 -4.84 14.19 -3.80
CA HIS A 347 -4.95 13.16 -4.84
C HIS A 347 -6.12 12.18 -4.58
N HIS A 348 -5.79 10.94 -4.21
CA HIS A 348 -6.76 9.90 -3.85
C HIS A 348 -6.95 9.73 -2.34
N GLU A 349 -6.20 10.52 -1.55
CA GLU A 349 -6.24 10.47 -0.09
C GLU A 349 -7.23 11.51 0.45
N PRO A 350 -8.30 11.10 1.13
CA PRO A 350 -9.26 12.04 1.67
C PRO A 350 -8.70 12.78 2.89
N LYS A 351 -9.27 13.91 3.17
CA LYS A 351 -9.04 14.64 4.44
C LYS A 351 -9.11 13.69 5.64
N GLY A 352 -8.14 13.82 6.54
CA GLY A 352 -7.99 12.95 7.71
C GLY A 352 -7.15 11.70 7.46
N SER A 353 -6.71 11.42 6.22
CA SER A 353 -5.69 10.41 5.95
C SER A 353 -4.40 10.72 6.72
N TYR A 354 -3.61 9.69 7.01
CA TYR A 354 -2.37 9.78 7.80
C TYR A 354 -2.57 10.33 9.22
N SER A 355 -3.77 10.17 9.80
CA SER A 355 -3.98 10.48 11.21
C SER A 355 -3.15 9.58 12.12
N SER A 356 -2.50 10.18 13.11
CA SER A 356 -1.83 9.44 14.19
C SER A 356 -2.84 9.13 15.31
N TYR A 357 -3.60 8.07 15.17
CA TYR A 357 -4.56 7.64 16.19
C TYR A 357 -3.93 7.43 17.59
N GLN A 358 -2.60 7.43 17.67
CA GLN A 358 -1.85 7.27 18.93
C GLN A 358 -1.50 8.61 19.59
N GLY A 359 -1.86 9.72 18.96
CA GLY A 359 -1.51 11.06 19.42
C GLY A 359 -0.07 11.45 19.12
N VAL A 360 0.43 12.46 19.83
CA VAL A 360 1.76 13.03 19.64
C VAL A 360 2.85 12.02 20.06
N PRO A 361 3.84 11.71 19.21
CA PRO A 361 4.94 10.83 19.57
C PRO A 361 5.74 11.35 20.76
N LYS A 362 6.17 10.46 21.66
CA LYS A 362 7.07 10.79 22.76
C LYS A 362 8.49 10.37 22.39
N ILE A 363 9.25 11.30 21.84
CA ILE A 363 10.63 11.06 21.36
C ILE A 363 11.56 12.00 22.12
N GLU A 364 12.55 11.44 22.81
CA GLU A 364 13.53 12.21 23.58
C GLU A 364 14.33 13.14 22.64
N GLY A 365 14.49 14.42 23.01
CA GLY A 365 15.13 15.45 22.21
C GLY A 365 14.20 16.08 21.16
N GLY A 366 12.96 15.57 20.98
CA GLY A 366 11.95 16.13 20.11
C GLY A 366 11.03 17.13 20.82
N GLU A 367 10.77 18.25 20.16
CA GLU A 367 9.77 19.25 20.55
C GLU A 367 8.67 19.25 19.46
N PHE A 368 7.42 18.92 19.84
CA PHE A 368 6.31 18.81 18.89
C PHE A 368 5.33 19.96 19.01
N ILE A 369 5.04 20.60 17.89
CA ILE A 369 4.11 21.71 17.74
C ILE A 369 2.86 21.16 17.05
N VAL A 370 1.77 21.07 17.80
CA VAL A 370 0.50 20.46 17.39
C VAL A 370 -0.44 21.50 16.82
N GLY A 371 -0.90 21.29 15.61
CA GLY A 371 -1.88 22.13 14.92
C GLY A 371 -1.54 22.35 13.46
N LYS A 372 -2.44 23.03 12.77
CA LYS A 372 -2.20 23.39 11.37
C LYS A 372 -1.05 24.39 11.26
N PHE A 373 -0.31 24.33 10.16
CA PHE A 373 0.86 25.20 9.94
C PHE A 373 0.48 26.68 9.92
N GLU A 374 -0.64 27.05 9.28
CA GLU A 374 -1.14 28.41 9.25
C GLU A 374 -1.44 28.99 10.64
N ASP A 375 -1.81 28.15 11.61
CA ASP A 375 -2.17 28.58 12.96
C ASP A 375 -0.96 28.62 13.91
N THR A 376 0.03 27.76 13.69
CA THR A 376 1.10 27.49 14.66
C THR A 376 2.44 28.12 14.31
N LEU A 377 2.81 28.18 13.01
CA LEU A 377 4.17 28.57 12.61
C LEU A 377 4.47 30.03 12.84
N GLN A 378 3.48 30.92 12.71
CA GLN A 378 3.67 32.35 13.03
C GLN A 378 4.13 32.54 14.47
N GLY A 379 3.46 31.90 15.42
CA GLY A 379 3.81 31.96 16.84
C GLY A 379 5.16 31.34 17.15
N PHE A 380 5.43 30.15 16.57
CA PHE A 380 6.69 29.46 16.78
C PHE A 380 7.91 30.25 16.28
N PHE A 381 7.84 30.82 15.07
CA PHE A 381 8.89 31.62 14.45
C PHE A 381 8.84 33.12 14.80
N ALA A 382 7.97 33.54 15.74
CA ALA A 382 7.96 34.92 16.27
C ALA A 382 9.22 35.18 17.12
N THR A 383 9.79 34.17 17.76
CA THR A 383 11.03 34.25 18.53
C THR A 383 12.19 33.68 17.70
N GLU A 384 13.41 34.12 18.06
CA GLU A 384 14.64 33.59 17.44
C GLU A 384 14.74 32.06 17.67
N ARG A 385 15.04 31.34 16.60
CA ARG A 385 15.22 29.88 16.59
C ARG A 385 16.59 29.53 16.04
N PRO A 386 17.18 28.41 16.48
CA PRO A 386 18.48 27.97 15.96
C PRO A 386 18.39 27.67 14.47
N LYS A 387 19.46 27.98 13.73
CA LYS A 387 19.55 27.63 12.31
C LYS A 387 19.43 26.12 12.11
N ALA A 388 18.67 25.72 11.12
CA ALA A 388 18.49 24.33 10.78
C ALA A 388 19.74 23.73 10.14
N SER A 389 20.06 22.51 10.46
CA SER A 389 20.96 21.70 9.69
C SER A 389 20.26 21.05 8.51
N LEU A 390 19.07 20.51 8.79
CA LEU A 390 18.22 19.82 7.84
C LEU A 390 16.77 20.22 8.12
N ILE A 391 16.00 20.41 7.05
CA ILE A 391 14.55 20.54 7.13
C ILE A 391 13.93 19.45 6.25
N ASN A 392 13.08 18.59 6.84
CA ASN A 392 12.31 17.58 6.14
C ASN A 392 10.88 18.07 5.96
N PHE A 393 10.46 18.22 4.71
CA PHE A 393 9.08 18.52 4.31
C PHE A 393 8.44 17.17 3.93
N ASP A 394 7.52 16.71 4.74
CA ASP A 394 6.71 15.50 4.57
C ASP A 394 5.23 15.90 4.79
N ALA A 395 4.86 16.99 4.11
CA ALA A 395 3.59 17.69 4.34
C ALA A 395 2.55 17.42 3.24
N ASP A 396 2.92 16.65 2.22
CA ASP A 396 2.13 16.19 1.08
C ASP A 396 1.52 17.32 0.23
N LEU A 397 0.90 18.30 0.86
CA LEU A 397 0.13 19.38 0.22
C LEU A 397 1.01 20.55 -0.19
N TYR A 398 0.78 21.07 -1.42
CA TYR A 398 1.39 22.32 -1.88
C TYR A 398 1.20 23.47 -0.89
N SER A 399 -0.03 23.68 -0.38
CA SER A 399 -0.36 24.77 0.55
C SER A 399 0.42 24.67 1.86
N SER A 400 0.51 23.47 2.41
CA SER A 400 1.24 23.18 3.64
C SER A 400 2.74 23.36 3.46
N THR A 401 3.31 22.84 2.37
CA THR A 401 4.74 22.97 2.07
C THR A 401 5.14 24.42 1.83
N LEU A 402 4.36 25.19 1.07
CA LEU A 402 4.63 26.60 0.85
C LEU A 402 4.52 27.43 2.13
N CYS A 403 3.54 27.13 3.00
CA CYS A 403 3.40 27.74 4.31
C CYS A 403 4.66 27.46 5.18
N ALA A 404 5.06 26.20 5.27
CA ALA A 404 6.25 25.78 6.02
C ALA A 404 7.54 26.44 5.52
N LEU A 405 7.76 26.49 4.20
CA LEU A 405 8.90 27.17 3.58
C LEU A 405 8.95 28.67 3.94
N ASN A 406 7.82 29.37 3.82
CA ASN A 406 7.76 30.80 4.12
C ASN A 406 8.14 31.12 5.56
N TYR A 407 7.67 30.34 6.53
CA TYR A 407 7.99 30.59 7.95
C TYR A 407 9.38 30.08 8.34
N SER A 408 9.81 28.92 7.83
CA SER A 408 11.12 28.31 8.12
C SER A 408 12.29 29.04 7.46
N ASN A 409 12.03 29.95 6.51
CA ASN A 409 13.08 30.78 5.89
C ASN A 409 14.00 31.47 6.91
N LYS A 410 13.47 31.83 8.08
CA LYS A 410 14.24 32.44 9.18
C LYS A 410 15.34 31.53 9.76
N VAL A 411 15.22 30.23 9.61
CA VAL A 411 16.20 29.23 10.13
C VAL A 411 17.03 28.60 9.03
N ILE A 412 16.79 28.95 7.76
CA ILE A 412 17.59 28.52 6.62
C ILE A 412 18.81 29.40 6.45
N ASP A 413 19.94 28.81 6.06
CA ASP A 413 21.16 29.47 5.60
C ASP A 413 21.91 28.55 4.58
N GLU A 414 23.08 28.95 4.13
CA GLU A 414 23.89 28.25 3.14
C GLU A 414 24.35 26.84 3.57
N LYS A 415 24.21 26.48 4.86
CA LYS A 415 24.54 25.14 5.40
C LYS A 415 23.32 24.25 5.54
N THR A 416 22.11 24.81 5.40
CA THR A 416 20.86 24.07 5.54
C THR A 416 20.58 23.22 4.30
N ILE A 417 20.21 21.96 4.49
CA ILE A 417 19.70 21.10 3.43
C ILE A 417 18.19 20.91 3.61
N LEU A 418 17.45 21.06 2.52
CA LEU A 418 16.01 20.81 2.48
C LEU A 418 15.77 19.45 1.84
N ILE A 419 14.91 18.64 2.46
CA ILE A 419 14.41 17.39 1.92
C ILE A 419 12.91 17.54 1.69
N PHE A 420 12.42 17.05 0.56
CA PHE A 420 11.02 16.95 0.19
C PHE A 420 10.67 15.49 -0.02
N ASP A 421 9.59 14.99 0.59
CA ASP A 421 9.30 13.55 0.64
C ASP A 421 8.55 13.06 -0.58
N GLU A 422 7.58 13.80 -1.08
CA GLU A 422 6.72 13.42 -2.22
C GLU A 422 6.97 14.26 -3.48
N PHE A 423 8.22 14.66 -3.71
CA PHE A 423 8.63 15.60 -4.76
C PHE A 423 8.53 15.04 -6.18
N LEU A 424 8.55 13.72 -6.35
CA LEU A 424 8.62 13.06 -7.65
C LEU A 424 7.55 11.98 -7.79
N ASN A 425 7.26 11.58 -9.04
CA ASN A 425 6.53 10.35 -9.38
C ASN A 425 5.04 10.29 -9.01
N ASN A 426 4.46 11.31 -8.41
CA ASN A 426 3.02 11.46 -8.21
C ASN A 426 2.35 11.95 -9.50
N ASP A 427 1.04 11.75 -9.62
CA ASP A 427 0.31 12.09 -10.86
C ASP A 427 0.45 13.56 -11.26
N ASN A 428 0.46 14.48 -10.30
CA ASN A 428 0.61 15.92 -10.50
C ASN A 428 1.77 16.49 -9.68
N TRP A 429 2.88 15.77 -9.55
CA TRP A 429 4.02 16.17 -8.73
C TRP A 429 4.53 17.60 -9.02
N GLU A 430 4.35 18.09 -10.26
CA GLU A 430 4.72 19.45 -10.64
C GLU A 430 3.89 20.52 -9.92
N GLU A 431 2.71 20.19 -9.42
CA GLU A 431 1.79 21.10 -8.73
C GLU A 431 1.88 21.01 -7.19
N ASP A 432 2.65 20.07 -6.66
CA ASP A 432 2.80 19.81 -5.24
C ASP A 432 4.06 20.50 -4.67
N GLU A 433 4.93 19.78 -3.97
CA GLU A 433 6.13 20.29 -3.32
C GLU A 433 7.13 20.96 -4.29
N TYR A 434 7.22 20.46 -5.53
CA TYR A 434 8.03 21.08 -6.59
C TYR A 434 7.60 22.50 -6.87
N LYS A 435 6.30 22.75 -7.03
CA LYS A 435 5.75 24.08 -7.24
C LYS A 435 5.99 24.98 -6.02
N ALA A 436 5.74 24.46 -4.82
CA ALA A 436 5.95 25.20 -3.58
C ALA A 436 7.41 25.69 -3.44
N LEU A 437 8.40 24.83 -3.74
CA LEU A 437 9.81 25.19 -3.71
C LEU A 437 10.15 26.29 -4.75
N ASN A 438 9.67 26.14 -5.98
CA ASN A 438 9.97 27.13 -7.03
C ASN A 438 9.34 28.50 -6.73
N GLU A 439 8.08 28.56 -6.29
CA GLU A 439 7.44 29.82 -5.90
C GLU A 439 8.12 30.47 -4.68
N PHE A 440 8.55 29.64 -3.72
CA PHE A 440 9.35 30.16 -2.61
C PHE A 440 10.66 30.77 -3.09
N CYS A 441 11.40 30.07 -3.96
CA CYS A 441 12.67 30.57 -4.50
C CYS A 441 12.49 31.88 -5.30
N ASP A 442 11.47 31.95 -6.13
CA ASP A 442 11.14 33.18 -6.89
C ASP A 442 10.83 34.36 -5.96
N LYS A 443 10.10 34.09 -4.87
CA LYS A 443 9.71 35.12 -3.88
C LYS A 443 10.91 35.67 -3.10
N VAL A 444 11.85 34.79 -2.71
CA VAL A 444 13.01 35.21 -1.90
C VAL A 444 14.25 35.54 -2.74
N GLY A 445 14.18 35.32 -4.06
CA GLY A 445 15.27 35.66 -5.00
C GLY A 445 16.44 34.69 -4.91
N CYS A 446 16.20 33.39 -4.65
CA CYS A 446 17.21 32.36 -4.60
C CYS A 446 17.05 31.31 -5.72
N SER A 447 18.03 30.45 -5.85
CA SER A 447 17.99 29.24 -6.66
C SER A 447 18.42 28.03 -5.83
N TYR A 448 18.39 26.83 -6.38
CA TYR A 448 18.80 25.63 -5.65
C TYR A 448 19.55 24.61 -6.53
N ASP A 449 20.39 23.83 -5.90
CA ASP A 449 20.98 22.61 -6.49
C ASP A 449 20.28 21.38 -5.94
N VAL A 450 19.91 20.45 -6.81
CA VAL A 450 19.49 19.11 -6.45
C VAL A 450 20.71 18.26 -6.17
N ILE A 451 20.93 17.86 -4.92
CA ILE A 451 22.14 17.14 -4.49
C ILE A 451 21.96 15.63 -4.42
N ALA A 452 20.75 15.16 -4.12
CA ALA A 452 20.41 13.74 -4.04
C ALA A 452 18.94 13.52 -4.36
N ILE A 453 18.61 12.34 -4.90
CA ILE A 453 17.25 11.87 -5.12
C ILE A 453 17.09 10.43 -4.65
N SER A 454 15.93 10.09 -4.11
CA SER A 454 15.50 8.71 -3.93
C SER A 454 14.36 8.43 -4.91
N ILE A 455 14.68 7.77 -6.01
CA ILE A 455 13.75 7.65 -7.14
C ILE A 455 12.59 6.69 -6.84
N PHE A 456 12.78 5.70 -5.98
CA PHE A 456 11.73 4.76 -5.59
C PHE A 456 10.83 5.33 -4.47
N THR A 457 11.47 5.98 -3.49
CA THR A 457 10.76 6.56 -2.34
C THR A 457 10.48 8.07 -2.50
N LYS A 458 10.69 8.63 -3.70
CA LYS A 458 10.27 9.93 -4.22
C LYS A 458 10.96 11.17 -3.61
N GLN A 459 11.88 11.00 -2.65
CA GLN A 459 12.55 12.12 -1.98
C GLN A 459 13.52 12.86 -2.89
N VAL A 460 13.60 14.16 -2.65
CA VAL A 460 14.61 15.05 -3.25
C VAL A 460 15.28 15.88 -2.15
N ALA A 461 16.61 15.95 -2.17
CA ALA A 461 17.38 16.85 -1.33
C ALA A 461 17.95 18.00 -2.15
N VAL A 462 17.72 19.22 -1.66
CA VAL A 462 18.20 20.44 -2.31
C VAL A 462 19.00 21.32 -1.36
N LYS A 463 19.88 22.14 -1.93
CA LYS A 463 20.63 23.18 -1.23
C LYS A 463 20.37 24.51 -1.91
N LEU A 464 19.92 25.52 -1.16
CA LEU A 464 19.69 26.87 -1.67
C LEU A 464 20.98 27.59 -1.99
N LYS A 465 20.95 28.51 -2.97
CA LYS A 465 22.03 29.38 -3.44
C LYS A 465 21.63 30.85 -3.38
#